data_e12537974185b78c8a865cf4c79f1705
#
_entry.id   e12537974185b78c8a865cf4c79f1705
#
_cell.length_a   1.000
_cell.length_b   1.000
_cell.length_c   1.000
_cell.angle_alpha   90.00
_cell.angle_beta   90.00
_cell.angle_gamma   90.00
#
_symmetry.space_group_name_H-M   'P 1'
#
loop_
_entity.id
_entity.type
_entity.pdbx_description
1 polymer ?
#
loop_
_entity_poly.entity_id
_entity_poly.type
_entity_poly.pdbx_seq_one_letter_code
_entity_poly.pdbx_strand_id
1 'polypeptide(L)'
;MTFRTSDILIGGSLIIIGLTEVAHLAGCLLGWSFLTVTDLMLAEIVIMVIAAILFSLIRHKKAVAVTVIAGKTAPEKKKVLRTQQILTGILAFFILLQILRILTGERAWLDGDMTLETVNTFLKENAIYTVDPLTGVPYTVAMPLRLRILCLPTLYGAVCRWTGMGTADVVYRLIPC
;
A
#
# COMPACT_ATOMS: atom_id res chain seq x y z
N MET A 1 0.46 -4.08 -28.36
CA MET A 1 1.21 -3.79 -27.12
C MET A 1 0.87 -4.89 -26.13
N THR A 2 1.82 -5.77 -25.80
CA THR A 2 1.60 -6.87 -24.84
C THR A 2 2.14 -6.41 -23.48
N PHE A 3 1.25 -5.94 -22.59
CA PHE A 3 1.61 -5.66 -21.21
C PHE A 3 2.16 -6.92 -20.53
N ARG A 4 3.33 -6.81 -19.91
CA ARG A 4 3.90 -7.89 -19.09
C ARG A 4 3.18 -7.95 -17.75
N THR A 5 3.21 -9.09 -17.09
CA THR A 5 2.62 -9.25 -15.75
C THR A 5 3.23 -8.24 -14.75
N SER A 6 4.54 -7.95 -14.90
CA SER A 6 5.23 -6.90 -14.13
C SER A 6 4.62 -5.51 -14.32
N ASP A 7 4.25 -5.15 -15.55
CA ASP A 7 3.69 -3.83 -15.86
C ASP A 7 2.32 -3.65 -15.19
N ILE A 8 1.55 -4.74 -15.11
CA ILE A 8 0.24 -4.77 -14.44
C ILE A 8 0.41 -4.65 -12.92
N LEU A 9 1.38 -5.36 -12.34
CA LEU A 9 1.65 -5.28 -10.90
C LEU A 9 2.14 -3.89 -10.51
N ILE A 10 3.09 -3.33 -11.24
CA ILE A 10 3.62 -1.99 -10.96
C ILE A 10 2.53 -0.94 -11.19
N GLY A 11 1.84 -0.97 -12.33
CA GLY A 11 0.75 -0.04 -12.61
C GLY A 11 -0.39 -0.15 -11.60
N GLY A 12 -0.78 -1.37 -11.23
CA GLY A 12 -1.80 -1.61 -10.21
C GLY A 12 -1.41 -1.08 -8.85
N SER A 13 -0.16 -1.31 -8.42
CA SER A 13 0.35 -0.79 -7.14
C SER A 13 0.35 0.74 -7.10
N LEU A 14 0.79 1.40 -8.19
CA LEU A 14 0.78 2.86 -8.28
C LEU A 14 -0.64 3.44 -8.24
N ILE A 15 -1.59 2.78 -8.89
CA ILE A 15 -3.00 3.19 -8.87
C ILE A 15 -3.56 3.05 -7.45
N ILE A 16 -3.31 1.94 -6.75
CA ILE A 16 -3.75 1.74 -5.36
C ILE A 16 -3.18 2.83 -4.46
N ILE A 17 -1.87 3.11 -4.54
CA ILE A 17 -1.23 4.17 -3.76
C ILE A 17 -1.86 5.53 -4.07
N GLY A 18 -2.09 5.84 -5.35
CA GLY A 18 -2.73 7.09 -5.76
C GLY A 18 -4.17 7.23 -5.24
N LEU A 19 -4.96 6.17 -5.29
CA LEU A 19 -6.33 6.17 -4.79
C LEU A 19 -6.38 6.30 -3.27
N THR A 20 -5.53 5.58 -2.53
CA THR A 20 -5.46 5.71 -1.07
C THR A 20 -5.05 7.12 -0.64
N GLU A 21 -4.16 7.78 -1.40
CA GLU A 21 -3.81 9.18 -1.16
C GLU A 21 -5.00 10.12 -1.42
N VAL A 22 -5.75 9.90 -2.50
CA VAL A 22 -6.95 10.68 -2.81
C VAL A 22 -8.02 10.50 -1.73
N ALA A 23 -8.26 9.27 -1.27
CA ALA A 23 -9.20 8.99 -0.18
C ALA A 23 -8.81 9.69 1.12
N HIS A 24 -7.51 9.66 1.45
CA HIS A 24 -6.96 10.36 2.61
C HIS A 24 -7.14 11.88 2.50
N LEU A 25 -6.75 12.49 1.37
CA LEU A 25 -6.88 13.93 1.15
C LEU A 25 -8.35 14.37 1.18
N ALA A 26 -9.24 13.61 0.54
CA ALA A 26 -10.67 13.88 0.58
C ALA A 26 -11.20 13.81 2.01
N GLY A 27 -10.80 12.80 2.78
CA GLY A 27 -11.13 12.68 4.20
C GLY A 27 -10.69 13.88 5.01
N CYS A 28 -9.45 14.34 4.83
CA CYS A 28 -8.92 15.51 5.51
C CYS A 28 -9.64 16.82 5.13
N LEU A 29 -10.01 16.99 3.85
CA LEU A 29 -10.66 18.20 3.35
C LEU A 29 -12.15 18.26 3.72
N LEU A 30 -12.82 17.11 3.68
CA LEU A 30 -14.26 17.01 3.92
C LEU A 30 -14.61 16.71 5.39
N GLY A 31 -13.58 16.52 6.24
CA GLY A 31 -13.77 16.20 7.65
C GLY A 31 -14.42 14.83 7.88
N TRP A 32 -14.13 13.86 7.00
CA TRP A 32 -14.66 12.51 7.17
C TRP A 32 -14.06 11.81 8.38
N SER A 33 -14.82 10.90 8.98
CA SER A 33 -14.32 10.08 10.06
C SER A 33 -13.19 9.16 9.58
N PHE A 34 -12.27 8.83 10.46
CA PHE A 34 -11.20 7.86 10.17
C PHE A 34 -11.75 6.52 9.68
N LEU A 35 -12.87 6.05 10.28
CA LEU A 35 -13.54 4.82 9.84
C LEU A 35 -14.01 4.92 8.39
N THR A 36 -14.64 6.02 7.99
CA THR A 36 -15.11 6.23 6.62
C THR A 36 -13.96 6.18 5.62
N VAL A 37 -12.85 6.85 5.91
CA VAL A 37 -11.68 6.87 5.03
C VAL A 37 -11.06 5.48 4.89
N THR A 38 -10.90 4.75 6.00
CA THR A 38 -10.33 3.40 5.96
C THR A 38 -11.24 2.38 5.29
N ASP A 39 -12.57 2.52 5.41
CA ASP A 39 -13.53 1.68 4.68
C ASP A 39 -13.48 1.96 3.18
N LEU A 40 -13.33 3.22 2.78
CA LEU A 40 -13.14 3.60 1.38
C LEU A 40 -11.84 3.00 0.82
N MET A 41 -10.72 3.13 1.54
CA MET A 41 -9.45 2.51 1.17
C MET A 41 -9.57 0.99 1.00
N LEU A 42 -10.28 0.32 1.91
CA LEU A 42 -10.51 -1.11 1.80
C LEU A 42 -11.33 -1.46 0.55
N ALA A 43 -12.40 -0.71 0.28
CA ALA A 43 -13.22 -0.91 -0.90
C ALA A 43 -12.41 -0.72 -2.19
N GLU A 44 -11.56 0.29 -2.27
CA GLU A 44 -10.65 0.53 -3.39
C GLU A 44 -9.71 -0.65 -3.62
N ILE A 45 -9.06 -1.17 -2.56
CA ILE A 45 -8.17 -2.33 -2.65
C ILE A 45 -8.93 -3.56 -3.13
N VAL A 46 -10.12 -3.83 -2.59
CA VAL A 46 -10.95 -4.98 -2.98
C VAL A 46 -11.36 -4.87 -4.45
N ILE A 47 -11.81 -3.71 -4.89
CA ILE A 47 -12.18 -3.47 -6.30
C ILE A 47 -10.98 -3.70 -7.22
N MET A 48 -9.81 -3.19 -6.86
CA MET A 48 -8.59 -3.37 -7.65
C MET A 48 -8.13 -4.83 -7.72
N VAL A 49 -8.23 -5.57 -6.61
CA VAL A 49 -7.93 -7.01 -6.59
C VAL A 49 -8.89 -7.78 -7.49
N ILE A 50 -10.19 -7.50 -7.40
CA ILE A 50 -11.20 -8.12 -8.28
C ILE A 50 -10.91 -7.79 -9.75
N ALA A 51 -10.64 -6.52 -10.06
CA ALA A 51 -10.31 -6.09 -11.42
C ALA A 51 -9.06 -6.79 -11.96
N ALA A 52 -8.02 -6.94 -11.14
CA ALA A 52 -6.79 -7.64 -11.50
C ALA A 52 -7.03 -9.13 -11.78
N ILE A 53 -7.85 -9.80 -10.95
CA ILE A 53 -8.25 -11.20 -11.16
C ILE A 53 -9.04 -11.34 -12.46
N LEU A 54 -10.06 -10.51 -12.68
CA LEU A 54 -10.88 -10.54 -13.90
C LEU A 54 -10.02 -10.29 -15.14
N PHE A 55 -9.14 -9.31 -15.10
CA PHE A 55 -8.21 -9.02 -16.19
C PHE A 55 -7.28 -10.20 -16.47
N SER A 56 -6.76 -10.84 -15.45
CA SER A 56 -5.92 -12.04 -15.56
C SER A 56 -6.67 -13.19 -16.23
N LEU A 57 -7.92 -13.45 -15.83
CA LEU A 57 -8.76 -14.50 -16.40
C LEU A 57 -9.09 -14.24 -17.88
N ILE A 58 -9.43 -13.00 -18.24
CA ILE A 58 -9.72 -12.60 -19.64
C ILE A 58 -8.46 -12.77 -20.50
N ARG A 59 -7.31 -12.36 -19.96
CA ARG A 59 -6.03 -12.49 -20.66
C ARG A 59 -5.63 -13.94 -20.87
N HIS A 60 -5.84 -14.79 -19.86
CA HIS A 60 -5.54 -16.23 -19.97
C HIS A 60 -6.36 -16.89 -21.08
N LYS A 61 -7.64 -16.56 -21.20
CA LYS A 61 -8.51 -17.05 -22.29
C LYS A 61 -8.02 -16.59 -23.68
N LYS A 62 -7.59 -15.32 -23.81
CA LYS A 62 -7.04 -14.81 -25.08
C LYS A 62 -5.65 -15.39 -25.41
N ALA A 63 -4.79 -15.63 -24.42
CA ALA A 63 -3.47 -16.22 -24.65
C ALA A 63 -3.57 -17.67 -25.16
N VAL A 64 -4.51 -18.46 -24.64
CA VAL A 64 -4.76 -19.82 -25.14
C VAL A 64 -5.22 -19.80 -26.60
N ALA A 65 -6.07 -18.85 -26.99
CA ALA A 65 -6.54 -18.72 -28.37
C ALA A 65 -5.43 -18.27 -29.35
N VAL A 66 -4.48 -17.43 -28.90
CA VAL A 66 -3.37 -16.91 -29.73
C VAL A 66 -2.21 -17.90 -29.84
N THR A 67 -1.98 -18.76 -28.84
CA THR A 67 -0.88 -19.76 -28.86
C THR A 67 -1.10 -20.84 -29.93
N VAL A 68 -2.34 -21.03 -30.35
CA VAL A 68 -2.68 -21.96 -31.46
C VAL A 68 -2.25 -21.40 -32.84
N ILE A 69 -2.04 -20.08 -32.96
CA ILE A 69 -1.84 -19.41 -34.26
C ILE A 69 -0.40 -18.90 -34.48
N ALA A 70 0.40 -18.70 -33.43
CA ALA A 70 1.74 -18.08 -33.54
C ALA A 70 2.85 -18.98 -33.02
N GLY A 71 3.48 -19.73 -33.92
CA GLY A 71 4.77 -20.37 -33.67
C GLY A 71 5.88 -19.35 -33.44
N LYS A 72 6.11 -18.93 -32.20
CA LYS A 72 7.25 -18.09 -31.83
C LYS A 72 8.51 -18.91 -31.65
N THR A 73 9.59 -18.47 -32.30
CA THR A 73 10.92 -19.07 -32.28
C THR A 73 11.52 -19.19 -30.88
N ALA A 74 12.06 -20.35 -30.56
CA ALA A 74 12.58 -20.79 -29.26
C ALA A 74 13.62 -19.88 -28.55
N PRO A 75 14.52 -19.13 -29.21
CA PRO A 75 15.57 -18.36 -28.55
C PRO A 75 15.05 -17.11 -27.79
N GLU A 76 13.99 -16.47 -28.31
CA GLU A 76 13.44 -15.24 -27.69
C GLU A 76 12.69 -15.54 -26.38
N LYS A 77 12.01 -16.70 -26.31
CA LYS A 77 11.39 -17.18 -25.06
C LYS A 77 12.40 -17.41 -23.94
N LYS A 78 13.58 -17.94 -24.27
CA LYS A 78 14.63 -18.26 -23.29
C LYS A 78 15.25 -17.01 -22.66
N LYS A 79 15.43 -15.93 -23.45
CA LYS A 79 15.96 -14.65 -22.98
C LYS A 79 14.99 -13.93 -22.05
N VAL A 80 13.70 -13.91 -22.40
CA VAL A 80 12.63 -13.30 -21.57
C VAL A 80 12.47 -14.05 -20.24
N LEU A 81 12.51 -15.38 -20.25
CA LEU A 81 12.39 -16.21 -19.06
C LEU A 81 13.57 -15.94 -18.09
N ARG A 82 14.81 -15.82 -18.63
CA ARG A 82 16.00 -15.53 -17.83
C ARG A 82 15.93 -14.15 -17.16
N THR A 83 15.46 -13.12 -17.86
CA THR A 83 15.29 -11.78 -17.31
C THR A 83 14.24 -11.77 -16.20
N GLN A 84 13.12 -12.48 -16.38
CA GLN A 84 12.10 -12.61 -15.34
C GLN A 84 12.61 -13.32 -14.08
N GLN A 85 13.40 -14.39 -14.25
CA GLN A 85 14.02 -15.09 -13.12
C GLN A 85 14.97 -14.20 -12.33
N ILE A 86 15.79 -13.39 -13.02
CA ILE A 86 16.70 -12.42 -12.38
C ILE A 86 15.90 -11.37 -11.62
N LEU A 87 14.85 -10.79 -12.23
CA LEU A 87 14.01 -9.78 -11.58
C LEU A 87 13.29 -10.34 -10.34
N THR A 88 12.76 -11.56 -10.45
CA THR A 88 12.12 -12.26 -9.32
C THR A 88 13.14 -12.55 -8.21
N GLY A 89 14.37 -12.92 -8.55
CA GLY A 89 15.45 -13.13 -7.59
C GLY A 89 15.83 -11.85 -6.85
N ILE A 90 15.93 -10.73 -7.56
CA ILE A 90 16.19 -9.41 -6.97
C ILE A 90 15.05 -9.01 -6.01
N LEU A 91 13.80 -9.16 -6.45
CA LEU A 91 12.65 -8.86 -5.63
C LEU A 91 12.61 -9.73 -4.36
N ALA A 92 12.84 -11.03 -4.50
CA ALA A 92 12.91 -11.97 -3.37
C ALA A 92 14.04 -11.61 -2.39
N PHE A 93 15.18 -11.16 -2.90
CA PHE A 93 16.30 -10.69 -2.09
C PHE A 93 15.92 -9.43 -1.27
N PHE A 94 15.26 -8.45 -1.89
CA PHE A 94 14.80 -7.26 -1.15
C PHE A 94 13.73 -7.59 -0.10
N ILE A 95 12.80 -8.51 -0.40
CA ILE A 95 11.82 -8.99 0.57
C ILE A 95 12.54 -9.68 1.74
N LEU A 96 13.54 -10.52 1.46
CA LEU A 96 14.33 -11.20 2.49
C LEU A 96 15.09 -10.20 3.37
N LEU A 97 15.69 -9.17 2.77
CA LEU A 97 16.35 -8.08 3.53
C LEU A 97 15.38 -7.33 4.43
N GLN A 98 14.16 -7.05 3.96
CA GLN A 98 13.13 -6.42 4.78
C GLN A 98 12.70 -7.32 5.94
N ILE A 99 12.48 -8.61 5.69
CA ILE A 99 12.17 -9.59 6.73
C ILE A 99 13.29 -9.65 7.75
N LEU A 100 14.55 -9.70 7.30
CA LEU A 100 15.72 -9.71 8.19
C LEU A 100 15.79 -8.44 9.05
N ARG A 101 15.54 -7.27 8.45
CA ARG A 101 15.48 -6.00 9.17
C ARG A 101 14.37 -5.99 10.24
N ILE A 102 13.19 -6.52 9.92
CA ILE A 102 12.08 -6.66 10.86
C ILE A 102 12.47 -7.58 12.03
N LEU A 103 13.17 -8.68 11.74
CA LEU A 103 13.60 -9.66 12.75
C LEU A 103 14.75 -9.16 13.63
N THR A 104 15.65 -8.35 13.09
CA THR A 104 16.81 -7.81 13.84
C THR A 104 16.46 -6.62 14.74
N GLY A 105 15.27 -6.03 14.58
CA GLY A 105 14.63 -5.23 15.64
C GLY A 105 15.27 -3.89 15.99
N GLU A 106 16.03 -3.27 15.10
CA GLU A 106 16.43 -1.87 15.30
C GLU A 106 15.21 -0.95 15.14
N ARG A 107 14.80 -0.34 16.25
CA ARG A 107 13.70 0.63 16.29
C ARG A 107 14.08 1.88 15.50
N ALA A 108 13.23 2.27 14.55
CA ALA A 108 13.33 3.58 13.92
C ALA A 108 13.12 4.68 14.98
N TRP A 109 14.03 5.65 15.01
CA TRP A 109 14.09 6.70 16.02
C TRP A 109 13.08 7.82 15.71
N LEU A 110 12.70 8.58 16.73
CA LEU A 110 11.99 9.89 16.76
C LEU A 110 10.74 10.04 15.89
N ASP A 111 10.82 9.82 14.58
CA ASP A 111 9.66 9.95 13.66
C ASP A 111 8.64 8.81 13.85
N GLY A 112 9.10 7.65 14.30
CA GLY A 112 8.26 6.51 14.61
C GLY A 112 7.32 6.78 15.78
N ASP A 113 7.79 7.45 16.84
CA ASP A 113 6.98 7.76 18.01
C ASP A 113 5.87 8.77 17.67
N MET A 114 6.18 9.80 16.88
CA MET A 114 5.18 10.75 16.40
C MET A 114 4.14 10.08 15.48
N THR A 115 4.58 9.16 14.62
CA THR A 115 3.69 8.38 13.77
C THR A 115 2.81 7.47 14.61
N LEU A 116 3.37 6.79 15.62
CA LEU A 116 2.64 5.93 16.54
C LEU A 116 1.51 6.68 17.25
N GLU A 117 1.84 7.85 17.83
CA GLU A 117 0.87 8.66 18.55
C GLU A 117 -0.21 9.24 17.61
N THR A 118 0.17 9.59 16.38
CA THR A 118 -0.79 10.03 15.36
C THR A 118 -1.76 8.90 15.02
N VAL A 119 -1.28 7.68 14.81
CA VAL A 119 -2.13 6.52 14.53
C VAL A 119 -3.05 6.21 15.72
N ASN A 120 -2.53 6.23 16.94
CA ASN A 120 -3.31 6.03 18.16
C ASN A 120 -4.44 7.07 18.27
N THR A 121 -4.13 8.33 17.96
CA THR A 121 -5.11 9.43 17.98
C THR A 121 -6.20 9.21 16.94
N PHE A 122 -5.86 8.81 15.71
CA PHE A 122 -6.85 8.52 14.68
C PHE A 122 -7.79 7.37 15.08
N LEU A 123 -7.25 6.33 15.67
CA LEU A 123 -8.05 5.18 16.14
C LEU A 123 -8.94 5.55 17.31
N LYS A 124 -8.45 6.35 18.25
CA LYS A 124 -9.18 6.75 19.45
C LYS A 124 -10.27 7.78 19.16
N GLU A 125 -9.94 8.84 18.45
CA GLU A 125 -10.83 9.96 18.18
C GLU A 125 -11.73 9.74 16.95
N ASN A 126 -11.48 8.68 16.18
CA ASN A 126 -12.14 8.42 14.90
C ASN A 126 -12.11 9.63 13.95
N ALA A 127 -11.03 10.38 13.96
CA ALA A 127 -10.85 11.60 13.19
C ALA A 127 -9.41 11.71 12.69
N ILE A 128 -9.20 12.40 11.56
CA ILE A 128 -7.90 12.55 10.93
C ILE A 128 -7.41 13.99 11.17
N TYR A 129 -6.26 14.14 11.85
CA TYR A 129 -5.62 15.43 12.14
C TYR A 129 -6.54 16.50 12.77
N THR A 130 -7.43 16.11 13.67
CA THR A 130 -8.27 17.04 14.42
C THR A 130 -7.68 17.40 15.77
N VAL A 131 -6.87 16.53 16.32
CA VAL A 131 -6.25 16.64 17.64
C VAL A 131 -4.75 16.46 17.52
N ASP A 132 -4.00 17.26 18.28
CA ASP A 132 -2.55 17.09 18.38
C ASP A 132 -2.21 15.77 19.08
N PRO A 133 -1.46 14.87 18.41
CA PRO A 133 -1.19 13.54 18.94
C PRO A 133 -0.37 13.53 20.22
N LEU A 134 0.44 14.58 20.47
CA LEU A 134 1.32 14.65 21.63
C LEU A 134 0.64 15.27 22.86
N THR A 135 -0.22 16.27 22.61
CA THR A 135 -0.85 17.02 23.70
C THR A 135 -2.31 16.62 23.95
N GLY A 136 -2.94 15.94 22.99
CA GLY A 136 -4.36 15.60 23.05
C GLY A 136 -5.30 16.80 22.90
N VAL A 137 -4.77 17.98 22.56
CA VAL A 137 -5.56 19.22 22.42
C VAL A 137 -6.05 19.37 20.99
N PRO A 138 -7.32 19.75 20.78
CA PRO A 138 -7.82 20.04 19.44
C PRO A 138 -6.99 21.14 18.77
N TYR A 139 -6.68 20.99 17.49
CA TYR A 139 -6.01 22.03 16.74
C TYR A 139 -6.88 23.28 16.64
N THR A 140 -6.37 24.41 17.13
CA THR A 140 -7.02 25.72 17.02
C THR A 140 -6.82 26.33 15.66
N VAL A 141 -5.77 25.91 14.95
CA VAL A 141 -5.42 26.36 13.59
C VAL A 141 -5.32 25.11 12.73
N ALA A 142 -5.76 25.20 11.48
CA ALA A 142 -5.64 24.10 10.53
C ALA A 142 -4.21 23.60 10.46
N MET A 143 -4.02 22.29 10.63
CA MET A 143 -2.71 21.66 10.52
C MET A 143 -2.04 22.01 9.18
N PRO A 144 -0.73 22.27 9.15
CA PRO A 144 -0.03 22.57 7.91
C PRO A 144 -0.29 21.57 6.82
N LEU A 145 -0.60 22.04 5.62
CA LEU A 145 -0.99 21.18 4.48
C LEU A 145 0.04 20.07 4.22
N ARG A 146 1.33 20.37 4.40
CA ARG A 146 2.43 19.39 4.24
C ARG A 146 2.29 18.14 5.12
N LEU A 147 1.71 18.28 6.31
CA LEU A 147 1.50 17.14 7.22
C LEU A 147 0.22 16.37 6.88
N ARG A 148 -0.76 17.04 6.26
CA ARG A 148 -1.98 16.40 5.79
C ARG A 148 -1.81 15.62 4.50
N ILE A 149 -0.78 15.92 3.69
CA ILE A 149 -0.50 15.24 2.42
C ILE A 149 -0.02 13.79 2.66
N LEU A 150 0.59 13.49 3.81
CA LEU A 150 1.11 12.16 4.07
C LEU A 150 0.00 11.21 4.53
N CYS A 151 -0.38 10.27 3.67
CA CYS A 151 -1.38 9.23 4.01
C CYS A 151 -0.81 8.09 4.88
N LEU A 152 0.49 8.04 5.13
CA LEU A 152 1.15 6.94 5.86
C LEU A 152 0.51 6.67 7.23
N PRO A 153 0.29 7.65 8.14
CA PRO A 153 -0.36 7.38 9.41
C PRO A 153 -1.77 6.81 9.25
N THR A 154 -2.52 7.30 8.26
CA THR A 154 -3.86 6.78 7.96
C THR A 154 -3.81 5.35 7.46
N LEU A 155 -2.83 5.01 6.61
CA LEU A 155 -2.61 3.65 6.13
C LEU A 155 -2.22 2.70 7.28
N TYR A 156 -1.33 3.13 8.18
CA TYR A 156 -0.97 2.33 9.36
C TYR A 156 -2.18 2.08 10.26
N GLY A 157 -2.96 3.09 10.54
CA GLY A 157 -4.19 2.95 11.30
C GLY A 157 -5.23 2.06 10.61
N ALA A 158 -5.34 2.13 9.28
CA ALA A 158 -6.17 1.24 8.50
C ALA A 158 -5.72 -0.23 8.65
N VAL A 159 -4.42 -0.50 8.56
CA VAL A 159 -3.87 -1.85 8.78
C VAL A 159 -4.16 -2.33 10.20
N CYS A 160 -3.94 -1.50 11.23
CA CYS A 160 -4.28 -1.84 12.62
C CYS A 160 -5.77 -2.25 12.74
N ARG A 161 -6.65 -1.45 12.16
CA ARG A 161 -8.10 -1.70 12.20
C ARG A 161 -8.49 -2.98 11.48
N TRP A 162 -7.97 -3.23 10.29
CA TRP A 162 -8.34 -4.40 9.47
C TRP A 162 -7.78 -5.71 10.01
N THR A 163 -6.61 -5.67 10.62
CA THR A 163 -5.92 -6.87 11.11
C THR A 163 -6.12 -7.12 12.60
N GLY A 164 -6.52 -6.10 13.37
CA GLY A 164 -6.55 -6.15 14.83
C GLY A 164 -5.16 -6.09 15.48
N MET A 165 -4.10 -5.80 14.72
CA MET A 165 -2.75 -5.68 15.25
C MET A 165 -2.59 -4.40 16.07
N GLY A 166 -1.73 -4.46 17.08
CA GLY A 166 -1.35 -3.28 17.87
C GLY A 166 -0.62 -2.24 17.03
N THR A 167 -0.83 -0.96 17.32
CA THR A 167 -0.20 0.15 16.58
C THR A 167 1.32 0.07 16.56
N ALA A 168 1.95 -0.28 17.70
CA ALA A 168 3.38 -0.46 17.78
C ALA A 168 3.90 -1.59 16.89
N ASP A 169 3.15 -2.69 16.75
CA ASP A 169 3.55 -3.79 15.87
C ASP A 169 3.46 -3.40 14.40
N VAL A 170 2.45 -2.62 14.02
CA VAL A 170 2.31 -2.14 12.64
C VAL A 170 3.40 -1.12 12.32
N VAL A 171 3.60 -0.10 13.15
CA VAL A 171 4.53 1.00 12.89
C VAL A 171 6.00 0.54 12.94
N TYR A 172 6.36 -0.30 13.91
CA TYR A 172 7.77 -0.66 14.12
C TYR A 172 8.20 -1.99 13.50
N ARG A 173 7.25 -2.89 13.24
CA ARG A 173 7.58 -4.23 12.75
C ARG A 173 7.08 -4.51 11.35
N LEU A 174 5.82 -4.21 11.08
CA LEU A 174 5.22 -4.58 9.80
C LEU A 174 5.62 -3.63 8.68
N ILE A 175 5.55 -2.32 8.93
CA ILE A 175 5.84 -1.27 7.94
C ILE A 175 6.81 -0.26 8.59
N PRO A 176 8.08 -0.64 8.81
CA PRO A 176 9.04 0.28 9.39
C PRO A 176 9.25 1.49 8.48
N CYS A 177 9.17 2.67 9.04
CA CYS A 177 9.46 3.95 8.37
C CYS A 177 10.96 4.10 8.07
#